data_574c9fc0543aca3143d9d418dd7794db
#
_entry.id   574c9fc0543aca3143d9d418dd7794db
#
_cell.length_a   1.000
_cell.length_b   1.000
_cell.length_c   1.000
_cell.angle_alpha   90.00
_cell.angle_beta   90.00
_cell.angle_gamma   90.00
#
_symmetry.space_group_name_H-M   'P 1'
#
loop_
_entity.id
_entity.type
_entity.pdbx_description
1 polymer ?
#
loop_
_entity_poly.entity_id
_entity_poly.type
_entity_poly.pdbx_seq_one_letter_code
_entity_poly.pdbx_strand_id
1 'polypeptide(L)'
;CIKVKADAEQTSTDFGKKNVESLDGAAVKQALLEAGLFGYINQLPYAVSTTPDTTPKAIFVSALRDMPLAADFEVELEGNEQAFQTGLTALSKIAKTYLGVGVDQHSNALGEAKNVELNVFDGPCPAGNVGVQVNHIDPVNKGEVVWTVDPASVIFFGRLFLTGKVDLHKKVAIAGSEMKKAGYANVLVGTPLAAFVEAQLKSTSHVRLINGNPLTGVKTTMADYVGGHTSEITAIPEGDDCDEMLGWILPRTNQFSTSRSYLSWLFGKNKEYNLDARIKGGERHMIMSGEYDQVLPMDIFGEYLIKAIIAGDIDKQEQLGIYEISPEDFAVAEFVDSSKLELQKIVRQGLNILRKENA
;
A
#
# COMPACT_ATOMS: atom_id res chain seq x y z
N CYS A 1 -6.01 8.02 17.42
CA CYS A 1 -7.19 7.14 17.19
C CYS A 1 -8.17 7.25 18.35
N ILE A 2 -9.47 7.18 18.05
CA ILE A 2 -10.53 7.11 19.07
C ILE A 2 -10.98 5.65 19.17
N LYS A 3 -10.92 5.09 20.36
CA LYS A 3 -11.41 3.72 20.64
C LYS A 3 -12.88 3.79 20.99
N VAL A 4 -13.73 3.11 20.23
CA VAL A 4 -15.17 3.07 20.42
C VAL A 4 -15.59 1.65 20.78
N LYS A 5 -16.37 1.49 21.84
CA LYS A 5 -17.01 0.21 22.15
C LYS A 5 -18.34 0.17 21.40
N ALA A 6 -18.42 -0.70 20.40
CA ALA A 6 -19.66 -0.91 19.67
C ALA A 6 -20.67 -1.75 20.49
N ASP A 7 -21.95 -1.50 20.26
CA ASP A 7 -23.02 -2.32 20.82
C ASP A 7 -23.12 -3.69 20.14
N ALA A 8 -23.75 -4.65 20.77
CA ALA A 8 -23.95 -5.99 20.21
C ALA A 8 -24.86 -5.95 18.97
N GLU A 9 -25.83 -5.04 18.93
CA GLU A 9 -26.67 -4.78 17.77
C GLU A 9 -26.05 -3.66 16.92
N GLN A 10 -25.51 -4.02 15.76
CA GLN A 10 -24.95 -3.08 14.79
C GLN A 10 -26.08 -2.47 13.96
N THR A 11 -26.65 -1.36 14.40
CA THR A 11 -27.62 -0.61 13.59
C THR A 11 -26.88 0.14 12.49
N SER A 12 -27.38 0.08 11.26
CA SER A 12 -26.82 0.81 10.11
C SER A 12 -27.82 1.81 9.57
N THR A 13 -27.33 2.99 9.18
CA THR A 13 -28.12 3.97 8.44
C THR A 13 -28.41 3.44 7.03
N ASP A 14 -29.64 3.57 6.58
CA ASP A 14 -30.04 3.23 5.21
C ASP A 14 -29.97 4.51 4.35
N PHE A 15 -29.03 4.55 3.41
CA PHE A 15 -28.83 5.65 2.45
C PHE A 15 -29.67 5.46 1.18
N GLY A 16 -30.41 4.36 1.08
CA GLY A 16 -31.20 3.97 -0.09
C GLY A 16 -30.34 3.43 -1.23
N LYS A 17 -30.85 2.41 -1.88
CA LYS A 17 -30.22 1.86 -3.09
C LYS A 17 -30.25 2.90 -4.20
N LYS A 18 -29.16 3.06 -4.92
CA LYS A 18 -29.03 4.02 -6.04
C LYS A 18 -28.49 3.31 -7.28
N ASN A 19 -29.15 3.51 -8.42
CA ASN A 19 -28.61 3.02 -9.68
C ASN A 19 -27.48 3.95 -10.15
N VAL A 20 -26.24 3.50 -10.06
CA VAL A 20 -25.04 4.28 -10.41
C VAL A 20 -25.06 4.75 -11.87
N GLU A 21 -25.65 3.98 -12.79
CA GLU A 21 -25.70 4.37 -14.20
C GLU A 21 -26.49 5.67 -14.44
N SER A 22 -27.46 5.96 -13.58
CA SER A 22 -28.29 7.16 -13.67
C SER A 22 -27.76 8.38 -12.89
N LEU A 23 -26.66 8.21 -12.14
CA LEU A 23 -26.05 9.27 -11.34
C LEU A 23 -25.00 10.04 -12.14
N ASP A 24 -24.87 11.30 -11.83
CA ASP A 24 -23.72 12.12 -12.24
C ASP A 24 -22.61 12.07 -11.17
N GLY A 25 -21.43 12.60 -11.49
CA GLY A 25 -20.28 12.58 -10.60
C GLY A 25 -20.49 13.35 -9.29
N ALA A 26 -21.29 14.41 -9.31
CA ALA A 26 -21.60 15.19 -8.12
C ALA A 26 -22.47 14.40 -7.14
N ALA A 27 -23.48 13.69 -7.65
CA ALA A 27 -24.35 12.83 -6.85
C ALA A 27 -23.60 11.62 -6.27
N VAL A 28 -22.66 11.04 -7.03
CA VAL A 28 -21.79 9.95 -6.54
C VAL A 28 -20.91 10.48 -5.40
N LYS A 29 -20.22 11.61 -5.60
CA LYS A 29 -19.36 12.26 -4.60
C LYS A 29 -20.14 12.56 -3.32
N GLN A 30 -21.35 13.13 -3.45
CA GLN A 30 -22.22 13.43 -2.31
C GLN A 30 -22.63 12.17 -1.55
N ALA A 31 -22.99 11.09 -2.25
CA ALA A 31 -23.35 9.82 -1.61
C ALA A 31 -22.18 9.20 -0.82
N LEU A 32 -20.95 9.26 -1.36
CA LEU A 32 -19.76 8.80 -0.65
C LEU A 32 -19.45 9.65 0.58
N LEU A 33 -19.67 10.97 0.52
CA LEU A 33 -19.50 11.90 1.65
C LEU A 33 -20.51 11.60 2.76
N GLU A 34 -21.79 11.46 2.42
CA GLU A 34 -22.87 11.16 3.38
C GLU A 34 -22.65 9.83 4.09
N ALA A 35 -22.15 8.82 3.36
CA ALA A 35 -21.84 7.50 3.89
C ALA A 35 -20.50 7.43 4.66
N GLY A 36 -19.71 8.51 4.69
CA GLY A 36 -18.37 8.51 5.29
C GLY A 36 -17.31 7.72 4.53
N LEU A 37 -17.61 7.28 3.29
CA LEU A 37 -16.69 6.49 2.47
C LEU A 37 -15.71 7.35 1.67
N PHE A 38 -15.95 8.65 1.55
CA PHE A 38 -15.06 9.56 0.84
C PHE A 38 -13.63 9.58 1.45
N GLY A 39 -13.49 9.34 2.75
CA GLY A 39 -12.21 9.26 3.43
C GLY A 39 -11.30 8.11 2.98
N TYR A 40 -11.80 7.17 2.16
CA TYR A 40 -11.00 6.09 1.55
C TYR A 40 -10.33 6.50 0.24
N ILE A 41 -10.55 7.73 -0.22
CA ILE A 41 -9.92 8.27 -1.43
C ILE A 41 -8.69 9.07 -1.01
N ASN A 42 -7.55 8.74 -1.60
CA ASN A 42 -6.30 9.48 -1.44
C ASN A 42 -6.00 10.29 -2.70
N GLN A 43 -4.99 11.16 -2.63
CA GLN A 43 -4.56 11.96 -3.77
C GLN A 43 -3.04 11.99 -3.93
N LEU A 44 -2.58 12.09 -5.15
CA LEU A 44 -1.27 12.59 -5.54
C LEU A 44 -1.43 13.97 -6.18
N PRO A 45 -0.48 14.88 -5.98
CA PRO A 45 0.72 14.75 -5.14
C PRO A 45 0.37 14.68 -3.64
N TYR A 46 1.38 14.51 -2.83
CA TYR A 46 1.40 14.46 -1.37
C TYR A 46 1.03 13.11 -0.71
N ALA A 47 0.38 12.17 -1.42
CA ALA A 47 -0.06 10.87 -0.88
C ALA A 47 -0.81 11.04 0.47
N VAL A 48 -1.89 11.80 0.44
CA VAL A 48 -2.76 12.10 1.60
C VAL A 48 -4.22 11.87 1.21
N SER A 49 -5.11 11.78 2.19
CA SER A 49 -6.55 11.74 1.91
C SER A 49 -6.98 13.01 1.20
N THR A 50 -7.80 12.86 0.17
CA THR A 50 -8.31 13.99 -0.61
C THR A 50 -9.36 14.80 0.14
N THR A 51 -9.63 16.00 -0.34
CA THR A 51 -10.71 16.84 0.18
C THR A 51 -11.86 16.95 -0.84
N PRO A 52 -13.09 17.20 -0.38
CA PRO A 52 -14.23 17.32 -1.28
C PRO A 52 -14.12 18.45 -2.32
N ASP A 53 -13.31 19.45 -2.05
CA ASP A 53 -13.15 20.63 -2.94
C ASP A 53 -12.21 20.35 -4.10
N THR A 54 -11.43 19.25 -4.05
CA THR A 54 -10.53 18.90 -5.15
C THR A 54 -11.28 18.29 -6.32
N THR A 55 -10.80 18.59 -7.54
CA THR A 55 -11.26 17.98 -8.79
C THR A 55 -10.10 17.18 -9.38
N PRO A 56 -10.21 15.85 -9.46
CA PRO A 56 -9.12 15.04 -9.99
C PRO A 56 -9.06 15.12 -11.51
N LYS A 57 -7.86 15.12 -12.07
CA LYS A 57 -7.57 14.89 -13.49
C LYS A 57 -7.98 13.48 -13.90
N ALA A 58 -7.68 12.51 -13.05
CA ALA A 58 -8.01 11.11 -13.22
C ALA A 58 -8.09 10.38 -11.86
N ILE A 59 -8.66 9.17 -11.87
CA ILE A 59 -8.72 8.29 -10.71
C ILE A 59 -7.97 7.00 -11.05
N PHE A 60 -7.10 6.54 -10.16
CA PHE A 60 -6.31 5.33 -10.33
C PHE A 60 -6.67 4.29 -9.28
N VAL A 61 -6.90 3.06 -9.74
CA VAL A 61 -7.13 1.89 -8.91
C VAL A 61 -6.10 0.84 -9.30
N SER A 62 -5.20 0.45 -8.37
CA SER A 62 -4.27 -0.65 -8.62
C SER A 62 -4.81 -1.92 -7.98
N ALA A 63 -5.14 -2.92 -8.80
CA ALA A 63 -5.50 -4.27 -8.35
C ALA A 63 -4.28 -5.18 -8.22
N LEU A 64 -3.13 -4.78 -8.75
CA LEU A 64 -1.85 -5.48 -8.60
C LEU A 64 -1.25 -5.17 -7.22
N ARG A 65 -1.00 -6.21 -6.44
CA ARG A 65 -0.30 -6.13 -5.16
C ARG A 65 0.91 -7.05 -5.21
N ASP A 66 2.08 -6.49 -5.48
CA ASP A 66 3.33 -7.23 -5.72
C ASP A 66 4.38 -7.06 -4.60
N MET A 67 4.04 -6.34 -3.53
CA MET A 67 4.89 -6.25 -2.35
C MET A 67 5.07 -7.63 -1.67
N PRO A 68 6.22 -7.90 -1.06
CA PRO A 68 6.46 -9.16 -0.36
C PRO A 68 5.37 -9.44 0.70
N LEU A 69 4.78 -10.63 0.67
CA LEU A 69 3.72 -11.07 1.58
C LEU A 69 2.42 -10.27 1.48
N ALA A 70 2.23 -9.46 0.45
CA ALA A 70 0.99 -8.73 0.22
C ALA A 70 -0.18 -9.68 -0.03
N ALA A 71 -1.39 -9.21 0.28
CA ALA A 71 -2.62 -9.93 0.00
C ALA A 71 -2.88 -10.01 -1.51
N ASP A 72 -3.30 -11.17 -2.00
CA ASP A 72 -3.81 -11.31 -3.35
C ASP A 72 -5.22 -10.71 -3.44
N PHE A 73 -5.39 -9.72 -4.31
CA PHE A 73 -6.67 -9.04 -4.47
C PHE A 73 -7.73 -9.94 -5.13
N GLU A 74 -7.35 -10.89 -5.96
CA GLU A 74 -8.31 -11.82 -6.58
C GLU A 74 -9.07 -12.65 -5.53
N VAL A 75 -8.40 -13.02 -4.42
CA VAL A 75 -9.05 -13.68 -3.29
C VAL A 75 -10.09 -12.76 -2.63
N GLU A 76 -9.81 -11.48 -2.47
CA GLU A 76 -10.76 -10.51 -1.89
C GLU A 76 -11.92 -10.22 -2.84
N LEU A 77 -11.64 -10.22 -4.13
CA LEU A 77 -12.61 -9.97 -5.21
C LEU A 77 -13.64 -11.09 -5.33
N GLU A 78 -13.25 -12.34 -5.02
CA GLU A 78 -14.13 -13.50 -5.10
C GLU A 78 -15.41 -13.32 -4.27
N GLY A 79 -16.56 -13.33 -4.96
CA GLY A 79 -17.89 -13.06 -4.41
C GLY A 79 -18.24 -11.56 -4.27
N ASN A 80 -17.35 -10.66 -4.69
CA ASN A 80 -17.55 -9.20 -4.67
C ASN A 80 -17.49 -8.55 -6.06
N GLU A 81 -17.49 -9.34 -7.13
CA GLU A 81 -17.26 -8.90 -8.50
C GLU A 81 -18.27 -7.82 -8.92
N GLN A 82 -19.55 -8.03 -8.57
CA GLN A 82 -20.61 -7.06 -8.87
C GLN A 82 -20.41 -5.75 -8.09
N ALA A 83 -20.02 -5.84 -6.82
CA ALA A 83 -19.77 -4.65 -6.01
C ALA A 83 -18.54 -3.89 -6.54
N PHE A 84 -17.47 -4.60 -6.90
CA PHE A 84 -16.28 -3.99 -7.48
C PHE A 84 -16.61 -3.26 -8.80
N GLN A 85 -17.31 -3.91 -9.73
CA GLN A 85 -17.72 -3.29 -10.99
C GLN A 85 -18.63 -2.06 -10.76
N THR A 86 -19.56 -2.14 -9.81
CA THR A 86 -20.43 -1.00 -9.46
C THR A 86 -19.62 0.17 -8.88
N GLY A 87 -18.63 -0.12 -8.04
CA GLY A 87 -17.71 0.87 -7.49
C GLY A 87 -16.85 1.53 -8.57
N LEU A 88 -16.31 0.77 -9.52
CA LEU A 88 -15.57 1.31 -10.67
C LEU A 88 -16.47 2.22 -11.53
N THR A 89 -17.70 1.79 -11.80
CA THR A 89 -18.68 2.61 -12.54
C THR A 89 -18.99 3.90 -11.78
N ALA A 90 -19.09 3.87 -10.45
CA ALA A 90 -19.28 5.07 -9.63
C ALA A 90 -18.11 6.05 -9.77
N LEU A 91 -16.88 5.57 -9.66
CA LEU A 91 -15.69 6.39 -9.83
C LEU A 91 -15.59 7.01 -11.22
N SER A 92 -15.93 6.26 -12.27
CA SER A 92 -15.91 6.74 -13.65
C SER A 92 -16.89 7.89 -13.93
N LYS A 93 -17.93 8.07 -13.10
CA LYS A 93 -18.82 9.23 -13.19
C LYS A 93 -18.16 10.51 -12.65
N ILE A 94 -17.16 10.40 -11.78
CA ILE A 94 -16.45 11.54 -11.21
C ILE A 94 -15.34 12.01 -12.15
N ALA A 95 -14.49 11.10 -12.63
CA ALA A 95 -13.40 11.39 -13.54
C ALA A 95 -13.00 10.13 -14.33
N LYS A 96 -12.18 10.32 -15.38
CA LYS A 96 -11.56 9.21 -16.09
C LYS A 96 -10.87 8.28 -15.08
N THR A 97 -11.22 6.99 -15.14
CA THR A 97 -10.73 5.99 -14.18
C THR A 97 -9.86 4.97 -14.87
N TYR A 98 -8.66 4.76 -14.32
CA TYR A 98 -7.70 3.74 -14.76
C TYR A 98 -7.70 2.58 -13.76
N LEU A 99 -7.70 1.36 -14.28
CA LEU A 99 -7.54 0.13 -13.52
C LEU A 99 -6.21 -0.54 -13.91
N GLY A 100 -5.28 -0.61 -12.96
CA GLY A 100 -4.03 -1.35 -13.12
C GLY A 100 -4.17 -2.79 -12.64
N VAL A 101 -3.77 -3.74 -13.48
CA VAL A 101 -3.78 -5.18 -13.18
C VAL A 101 -2.43 -5.79 -13.53
N GLY A 102 -2.09 -6.91 -12.89
CA GLY A 102 -0.89 -7.68 -13.24
C GLY A 102 -1.15 -8.67 -14.37
N VAL A 103 -0.11 -8.96 -15.15
CA VAL A 103 -0.16 -9.94 -16.25
C VAL A 103 -0.56 -11.34 -15.75
N ASP A 104 -0.24 -11.67 -14.51
CA ASP A 104 -0.55 -12.97 -13.88
C ASP A 104 -1.92 -13.02 -13.19
N GLN A 105 -2.71 -11.95 -13.23
CA GLN A 105 -4.06 -11.92 -12.69
C GLN A 105 -5.05 -12.41 -13.75
N HIS A 106 -5.90 -13.36 -13.39
CA HIS A 106 -6.76 -14.08 -14.34
C HIS A 106 -8.25 -13.92 -14.08
N SER A 107 -8.66 -13.13 -13.09
CA SER A 107 -10.07 -12.88 -12.81
C SER A 107 -10.75 -12.15 -13.97
N ASN A 108 -11.84 -12.73 -14.49
CA ASN A 108 -12.66 -12.08 -15.51
C ASN A 108 -13.19 -10.72 -15.05
N ALA A 109 -13.45 -10.54 -13.76
CA ALA A 109 -13.93 -9.28 -13.22
C ALA A 109 -12.88 -8.15 -13.32
N LEU A 110 -11.59 -8.49 -13.39
CA LEU A 110 -10.51 -7.54 -13.66
C LEU A 110 -10.34 -7.33 -15.16
N GLY A 111 -10.21 -8.42 -15.93
CA GLY A 111 -9.93 -8.35 -17.38
C GLY A 111 -11.08 -7.78 -18.22
N GLU A 112 -12.34 -7.92 -17.77
CA GLU A 112 -13.54 -7.45 -18.45
C GLU A 112 -14.19 -6.25 -17.76
N ALA A 113 -13.46 -5.54 -16.89
CA ALA A 113 -13.94 -4.38 -16.15
C ALA A 113 -14.45 -3.28 -17.13
N LYS A 114 -15.64 -2.76 -16.85
CA LYS A 114 -16.31 -1.76 -17.72
C LYS A 114 -16.22 -0.37 -17.12
N ASN A 115 -16.35 0.63 -17.99
CA ASN A 115 -16.32 2.06 -17.65
C ASN A 115 -14.98 2.55 -17.11
N VAL A 116 -13.91 1.78 -17.31
CA VAL A 116 -12.54 2.11 -16.91
C VAL A 116 -11.57 1.81 -18.06
N GLU A 117 -10.41 2.45 -18.04
CA GLU A 117 -9.31 2.10 -18.93
C GLU A 117 -8.40 1.08 -18.23
N LEU A 118 -8.39 -0.13 -18.76
CA LEU A 118 -7.60 -1.24 -18.24
C LEU A 118 -6.14 -1.12 -18.69
N ASN A 119 -5.20 -1.19 -17.74
CA ASN A 119 -3.78 -1.20 -18.00
C ASN A 119 -3.14 -2.43 -17.36
N VAL A 120 -2.39 -3.19 -18.15
CA VAL A 120 -1.72 -4.42 -17.70
C VAL A 120 -0.27 -4.12 -17.42
N PHE A 121 0.20 -4.46 -16.22
CA PHE A 121 1.57 -4.29 -15.79
C PHE A 121 2.27 -5.63 -15.68
N ASP A 122 3.50 -5.66 -16.18
CA ASP A 122 4.43 -6.77 -16.07
C ASP A 122 5.77 -6.23 -15.55
N GLY A 123 6.25 -6.77 -14.46
CA GLY A 123 7.50 -6.34 -13.86
C GLY A 123 7.64 -6.73 -12.38
N PRO A 124 8.85 -6.59 -11.83
CA PRO A 124 9.09 -6.83 -10.41
C PRO A 124 8.48 -5.73 -9.53
N CYS A 125 8.27 -6.05 -8.26
CA CYS A 125 7.96 -5.05 -7.23
C CYS A 125 8.93 -3.84 -7.33
N PRO A 126 8.40 -2.60 -7.32
CA PRO A 126 7.06 -2.17 -6.95
C PRO A 126 6.11 -1.80 -8.12
N ALA A 127 6.04 -2.60 -9.18
CA ALA A 127 5.13 -2.35 -10.31
C ALA A 127 3.65 -2.20 -9.89
N GLY A 128 3.26 -2.82 -8.78
CA GLY A 128 1.91 -2.75 -8.19
C GLY A 128 1.61 -1.44 -7.47
N ASN A 129 2.61 -0.62 -7.15
CA ASN A 129 2.37 0.65 -6.50
C ASN A 129 1.59 1.60 -7.41
N VAL A 130 0.55 2.22 -6.86
CA VAL A 130 -0.28 3.13 -7.65
C VAL A 130 0.52 4.36 -8.13
N GLY A 131 1.50 4.84 -7.37
CA GLY A 131 2.40 5.92 -7.80
C GLY A 131 3.21 5.57 -9.05
N VAL A 132 3.74 4.35 -9.11
CA VAL A 132 4.43 3.82 -10.29
C VAL A 132 3.49 3.78 -11.50
N GLN A 133 2.26 3.29 -11.31
CA GLN A 133 1.27 3.22 -12.38
C GLN A 133 0.84 4.61 -12.88
N VAL A 134 0.68 5.57 -11.97
CA VAL A 134 0.40 6.97 -12.32
C VAL A 134 1.53 7.55 -13.16
N ASN A 135 2.79 7.36 -12.75
CA ASN A 135 3.96 7.86 -13.48
C ASN A 135 4.02 7.33 -14.93
N HIS A 136 3.64 6.05 -15.13
CA HIS A 136 3.68 5.45 -16.48
C HIS A 136 2.49 5.80 -17.36
N ILE A 137 1.30 6.07 -16.78
CA ILE A 137 0.08 6.26 -17.56
C ILE A 137 -0.20 7.75 -17.80
N ASP A 138 -0.21 8.54 -16.73
CA ASP A 138 -0.59 9.95 -16.76
C ASP A 138 0.07 10.70 -15.57
N PRO A 139 1.37 11.05 -15.71
CA PRO A 139 2.15 11.69 -14.65
C PRO A 139 1.52 12.97 -14.10
N VAL A 140 1.76 13.24 -12.83
CA VAL A 140 1.20 14.40 -12.12
C VAL A 140 2.17 15.56 -12.17
N ASN A 141 1.73 16.68 -12.73
CA ASN A 141 2.48 17.93 -12.76
C ASN A 141 2.05 18.89 -11.66
N LYS A 142 2.82 19.97 -11.45
CA LYS A 142 2.48 21.04 -10.52
C LYS A 142 1.09 21.62 -10.83
N GLY A 143 0.22 21.67 -9.82
CA GLY A 143 -1.15 22.15 -9.95
C GLY A 143 -2.17 21.10 -10.41
N GLU A 144 -1.74 19.91 -10.79
CA GLU A 144 -2.63 18.79 -11.09
C GLU A 144 -2.85 17.92 -9.85
N VAL A 145 -4.00 17.24 -9.82
CA VAL A 145 -4.35 16.28 -8.77
C VAL A 145 -4.92 15.02 -9.43
N VAL A 146 -4.45 13.87 -9.03
CA VAL A 146 -5.10 12.58 -9.32
C VAL A 146 -5.57 11.95 -8.01
N TRP A 147 -6.66 11.21 -8.09
CA TRP A 147 -7.12 10.44 -6.94
C TRP A 147 -6.65 8.99 -7.07
N THR A 148 -6.34 8.40 -5.94
CA THR A 148 -5.96 6.99 -5.83
C THR A 148 -6.90 6.29 -4.87
N VAL A 149 -7.38 5.11 -5.25
CA VAL A 149 -8.33 4.33 -4.46
C VAL A 149 -7.84 2.89 -4.35
N ASP A 150 -7.75 2.38 -3.11
CA ASP A 150 -7.47 0.97 -2.88
C ASP A 150 -8.62 0.10 -3.44
N PRO A 151 -8.34 -1.01 -4.12
CA PRO A 151 -9.37 -1.82 -4.78
C PRO A 151 -10.39 -2.43 -3.79
N ALA A 152 -10.01 -2.70 -2.53
CA ALA A 152 -10.96 -3.10 -1.50
C ALA A 152 -11.97 -1.98 -1.17
N SER A 153 -11.53 -0.72 -1.20
CA SER A 153 -12.39 0.44 -0.99
C SER A 153 -13.40 0.62 -2.13
N VAL A 154 -13.03 0.25 -3.35
CA VAL A 154 -13.96 0.22 -4.50
C VAL A 154 -15.11 -0.76 -4.24
N ILE A 155 -14.84 -1.91 -3.62
CA ILE A 155 -15.88 -2.87 -3.20
C ILE A 155 -16.84 -2.21 -2.20
N PHE A 156 -16.33 -1.46 -1.21
CA PHE A 156 -17.17 -0.75 -0.25
C PHE A 156 -18.10 0.26 -0.93
N PHE A 157 -17.57 1.01 -1.89
CA PHE A 157 -18.37 1.97 -2.68
C PHE A 157 -19.49 1.25 -3.44
N GLY A 158 -19.18 0.16 -4.12
CA GLY A 158 -20.18 -0.61 -4.85
C GLY A 158 -21.25 -1.21 -3.95
N ARG A 159 -20.89 -1.74 -2.78
CA ARG A 159 -21.85 -2.26 -1.80
C ARG A 159 -22.83 -1.17 -1.33
N LEU A 160 -22.34 0.05 -1.09
CA LEU A 160 -23.21 1.19 -0.75
C LEU A 160 -24.30 1.40 -1.79
N PHE A 161 -23.95 1.48 -3.07
CA PHE A 161 -24.92 1.72 -4.15
C PHE A 161 -25.88 0.54 -4.36
N LEU A 162 -25.38 -0.70 -4.24
CA LEU A 162 -26.18 -1.91 -4.42
C LEU A 162 -27.15 -2.17 -3.27
N THR A 163 -26.74 -1.87 -2.04
CA THR A 163 -27.52 -2.25 -0.84
C THR A 163 -28.15 -1.07 -0.12
N GLY A 164 -27.65 0.14 -0.33
CA GLY A 164 -28.00 1.35 0.42
C GLY A 164 -27.37 1.42 1.81
N LYS A 165 -26.46 0.50 2.15
CA LYS A 165 -25.83 0.41 3.46
C LYS A 165 -24.32 0.37 3.36
N VAL A 166 -23.64 0.92 4.37
CA VAL A 166 -22.19 0.79 4.50
C VAL A 166 -21.87 -0.59 5.05
N ASP A 167 -21.10 -1.35 4.29
CA ASP A 167 -20.57 -2.65 4.69
C ASP A 167 -19.05 -2.66 4.48
N LEU A 168 -18.30 -2.67 5.58
CA LEU A 168 -16.84 -2.62 5.63
C LEU A 168 -16.21 -3.99 5.93
N HIS A 169 -16.91 -5.10 5.66
CA HIS A 169 -16.31 -6.42 5.71
C HIS A 169 -15.30 -6.59 4.56
N LYS A 170 -14.14 -7.12 4.90
CA LYS A 170 -13.07 -7.40 3.94
C LYS A 170 -12.31 -8.66 4.29
N LYS A 171 -11.64 -9.27 3.31
CA LYS A 171 -10.69 -10.35 3.53
C LYS A 171 -9.32 -9.74 3.82
N VAL A 172 -8.71 -10.09 4.96
CA VAL A 172 -7.37 -9.68 5.36
C VAL A 172 -6.47 -10.90 5.33
N ALA A 173 -5.34 -10.80 4.62
CA ALA A 173 -4.35 -11.86 4.59
C ALA A 173 -3.60 -11.94 5.93
N ILE A 174 -3.25 -13.16 6.31
CA ILE A 174 -2.41 -13.48 7.46
C ILE A 174 -1.18 -14.17 6.90
N ALA A 175 -0.01 -13.54 7.00
CA ALA A 175 1.20 -14.00 6.35
C ALA A 175 2.44 -13.84 7.24
N GLY A 176 3.54 -14.44 6.81
CA GLY A 176 4.85 -14.32 7.46
C GLY A 176 5.33 -15.61 8.13
N SER A 177 6.63 -15.66 8.36
CA SER A 177 7.32 -16.87 8.87
C SER A 177 6.91 -17.26 10.28
N GLU A 178 6.39 -16.32 11.08
CA GLU A 178 5.93 -16.59 12.45
C GLU A 178 4.45 -16.97 12.55
N MET A 179 3.76 -17.10 11.42
CA MET A 179 2.41 -17.66 11.38
C MET A 179 2.47 -19.19 11.25
N LYS A 180 1.55 -19.90 11.94
CA LYS A 180 1.38 -21.36 11.83
C LYS A 180 0.96 -21.76 10.42
N LYS A 181 0.06 -20.97 9.84
CA LYS A 181 -0.47 -21.16 8.49
C LYS A 181 -0.83 -19.80 7.90
N ALA A 182 -0.37 -19.55 6.68
CA ALA A 182 -0.85 -18.42 5.89
C ALA A 182 -2.29 -18.64 5.45
N GLY A 183 -3.06 -17.57 5.34
CA GLY A 183 -4.46 -17.65 4.93
C GLY A 183 -5.16 -16.30 4.97
N TYR A 184 -6.48 -16.32 4.88
CA TYR A 184 -7.30 -15.11 4.90
C TYR A 184 -8.34 -15.19 6.01
N ALA A 185 -8.62 -14.05 6.65
CA ALA A 185 -9.70 -13.88 7.59
C ALA A 185 -10.72 -12.87 7.03
N ASN A 186 -12.01 -13.21 7.09
CA ASN A 186 -13.06 -12.24 6.77
C ASN A 186 -13.41 -11.47 8.04
N VAL A 187 -13.11 -10.18 8.04
CA VAL A 187 -13.22 -9.32 9.23
C VAL A 187 -13.89 -8.00 8.90
N LEU A 188 -14.52 -7.39 9.88
CA LEU A 188 -15.02 -6.03 9.79
C LEU A 188 -13.89 -5.05 10.14
N VAL A 189 -13.79 -3.93 9.43
CA VAL A 189 -12.89 -2.83 9.80
C VAL A 189 -13.18 -2.42 11.25
N GLY A 190 -12.12 -2.31 12.07
CA GLY A 190 -12.23 -2.08 13.50
C GLY A 190 -12.21 -3.35 14.36
N THR A 191 -12.15 -4.55 13.77
CA THR A 191 -11.98 -5.80 14.53
C THR A 191 -10.62 -5.80 15.24
N PRO A 192 -10.56 -6.17 16.55
CA PRO A 192 -9.28 -6.32 17.25
C PRO A 192 -8.39 -7.38 16.60
N LEU A 193 -7.10 -7.10 16.43
CA LEU A 193 -6.14 -8.05 15.83
C LEU A 193 -6.07 -9.36 16.63
N ALA A 194 -6.13 -9.30 17.96
CA ALA A 194 -6.11 -10.49 18.80
C ALA A 194 -7.23 -11.49 18.44
N ALA A 195 -8.38 -11.04 17.96
CA ALA A 195 -9.53 -11.90 17.68
C ALA A 195 -9.26 -12.96 16.59
N PHE A 196 -8.33 -12.72 15.67
CA PHE A 196 -8.08 -13.63 14.56
C PHE A 196 -6.59 -13.93 14.30
N VAL A 197 -5.67 -13.10 14.82
CA VAL A 197 -4.22 -13.27 14.62
C VAL A 197 -3.60 -14.14 15.71
N GLU A 198 -3.99 -13.98 16.98
CA GLU A 198 -3.34 -14.63 18.13
C GLU A 198 -3.28 -16.14 18.00
N ALA A 199 -4.38 -16.78 17.60
CA ALA A 199 -4.47 -18.22 17.41
C ALA A 199 -3.56 -18.75 16.27
N GLN A 200 -3.18 -17.89 15.33
CA GLN A 200 -2.35 -18.22 14.17
C GLN A 200 -0.85 -18.06 14.43
N LEU A 201 -0.44 -17.37 15.49
CA LEU A 201 0.99 -17.20 15.81
C LEU A 201 1.62 -18.49 16.31
N LYS A 202 2.86 -18.75 15.87
CA LYS A 202 3.73 -19.80 16.41
C LYS A 202 4.13 -19.53 17.86
N SER A 203 4.48 -18.27 18.14
CA SER A 203 4.84 -17.73 19.45
C SER A 203 4.29 -16.32 19.60
N THR A 204 4.10 -15.87 20.82
CA THR A 204 3.75 -14.48 21.15
C THR A 204 4.96 -13.66 21.57
N SER A 205 6.12 -14.29 21.80
CA SER A 205 7.38 -13.65 22.16
C SER A 205 8.33 -13.59 20.95
N HIS A 206 9.16 -12.56 20.89
CA HIS A 206 10.17 -12.36 19.83
C HIS A 206 9.60 -12.25 18.41
N VAL A 207 8.35 -11.75 18.29
CA VAL A 207 7.63 -11.61 17.03
C VAL A 207 7.34 -10.14 16.75
N ARG A 208 7.68 -9.70 15.56
CA ARG A 208 7.28 -8.43 15.00
C ARG A 208 5.95 -8.60 14.26
N LEU A 209 4.88 -7.99 14.79
CA LEU A 209 3.62 -7.85 14.07
C LEU A 209 3.64 -6.56 13.25
N ILE A 210 3.18 -6.66 12.01
CA ILE A 210 3.14 -5.57 11.05
C ILE A 210 1.72 -5.51 10.49
N ASN A 211 1.12 -4.32 10.53
CA ASN A 211 -0.09 -4.00 9.79
C ASN A 211 0.33 -3.58 8.38
N GLY A 212 0.11 -4.45 7.40
CA GLY A 212 0.64 -4.36 6.06
C GLY A 212 1.78 -5.34 5.78
N ASN A 213 2.49 -5.13 4.68
CA ASN A 213 3.65 -5.92 4.26
C ASN A 213 4.94 -5.48 4.98
N PRO A 214 6.04 -6.26 4.90
CA PRO A 214 7.28 -5.96 5.61
C PRO A 214 8.00 -4.68 5.17
N LEU A 215 7.72 -4.15 3.97
CA LEU A 215 8.43 -3.00 3.41
C LEU A 215 7.72 -1.67 3.69
N THR A 216 6.38 -1.63 3.62
CA THR A 216 5.60 -0.40 3.78
C THR A 216 4.71 -0.39 5.01
N GLY A 217 4.56 -1.55 5.67
CA GLY A 217 3.67 -1.72 6.81
C GLY A 217 4.18 -1.05 8.09
N VAL A 218 3.30 -0.93 9.05
CA VAL A 218 3.58 -0.28 10.34
C VAL A 218 3.57 -1.32 11.45
N LYS A 219 4.57 -1.24 12.35
CA LYS A 219 4.59 -2.08 13.56
C LYS A 219 3.28 -1.93 14.32
N THR A 220 2.68 -3.05 14.66
CA THR A 220 1.40 -3.11 15.38
C THR A 220 1.48 -4.07 16.58
N THR A 221 0.44 -4.10 17.38
CA THR A 221 0.32 -4.98 18.55
C THR A 221 -1.04 -5.70 18.54
N MET A 222 -1.18 -6.74 19.34
CA MET A 222 -2.45 -7.45 19.52
C MET A 222 -3.57 -6.57 20.09
N ALA A 223 -3.23 -5.45 20.71
CA ALA A 223 -4.20 -4.48 21.25
C ALA A 223 -4.77 -3.53 20.19
N ASP A 224 -4.20 -3.56 18.98
CA ASP A 224 -4.62 -2.71 17.87
C ASP A 224 -5.76 -3.34 17.06
N TYR A 225 -6.25 -2.61 16.07
CA TYR A 225 -7.45 -2.95 15.31
C TYR A 225 -7.16 -2.95 13.81
N VAL A 226 -7.98 -3.69 13.05
CA VAL A 226 -7.96 -3.65 11.58
C VAL A 226 -8.32 -2.24 11.12
N GLY A 227 -7.40 -1.59 10.40
CA GLY A 227 -7.64 -0.29 9.75
C GLY A 227 -8.42 -0.43 8.43
N GLY A 228 -8.95 0.69 7.94
CA GLY A 228 -9.67 0.71 6.66
C GLY A 228 -8.82 0.26 5.46
N HIS A 229 -7.54 0.61 5.47
CA HIS A 229 -6.58 0.25 4.42
C HIS A 229 -5.74 -1.01 4.72
N THR A 230 -6.02 -1.70 5.85
CA THR A 230 -5.32 -2.95 6.19
C THR A 230 -5.70 -4.06 5.20
N SER A 231 -4.75 -4.56 4.42
CA SER A 231 -4.95 -5.67 3.48
C SER A 231 -4.36 -6.96 3.99
N GLU A 232 -3.28 -6.88 4.75
CA GLU A 232 -2.59 -8.01 5.36
C GLU A 232 -2.09 -7.67 6.76
N ILE A 233 -1.92 -8.72 7.58
CA ILE A 233 -1.18 -8.70 8.84
C ILE A 233 -0.02 -9.68 8.69
N THR A 234 1.19 -9.16 8.84
CA THR A 234 2.42 -9.93 8.69
C THR A 234 3.08 -10.17 10.04
N ALA A 235 3.58 -11.39 10.26
CA ALA A 235 4.38 -11.73 11.43
C ALA A 235 5.75 -12.30 11.01
N ILE A 236 6.81 -11.65 11.46
CA ILE A 236 8.21 -12.05 11.23
C ILE A 236 8.97 -12.07 12.56
N PRO A 237 10.14 -12.71 12.64
CA PRO A 237 10.97 -12.64 13.85
C PRO A 237 11.34 -11.19 14.19
N GLU A 238 11.27 -10.81 15.47
CA GLU A 238 11.74 -9.51 15.96
C GLU A 238 13.27 -9.43 15.87
N GLY A 239 13.95 -10.55 16.13
CA GLY A 239 15.42 -10.64 16.10
C GLY A 239 16.11 -10.06 17.34
N ASP A 240 15.38 -9.88 18.43
CA ASP A 240 15.85 -9.36 19.72
C ASP A 240 16.49 -10.43 20.62
N ASP A 241 16.39 -11.70 20.23
CA ASP A 241 16.93 -12.88 20.92
C ASP A 241 18.26 -13.41 20.31
N CYS A 242 18.85 -12.66 19.38
CA CYS A 242 20.06 -13.08 18.69
C CYS A 242 21.33 -12.52 19.34
N ASP A 243 21.93 -13.27 20.25
CA ASP A 243 23.27 -12.99 20.79
C ASP A 243 24.36 -13.57 19.87
N GLU A 244 24.97 -12.72 19.06
CA GLU A 244 26.03 -13.11 18.13
C GLU A 244 27.39 -12.56 18.57
N MET A 245 28.15 -13.34 19.31
CA MET A 245 29.53 -12.99 19.61
C MET A 245 30.37 -13.08 18.33
N LEU A 246 31.04 -11.99 17.93
CA LEU A 246 31.81 -11.87 16.69
C LEU A 246 31.02 -12.15 15.42
N GLY A 247 29.71 -11.87 15.40
CA GLY A 247 28.81 -12.16 14.29
C GLY A 247 29.22 -11.60 12.92
N TRP A 248 30.02 -10.54 12.91
CA TRP A 248 30.56 -9.93 11.69
C TRP A 248 31.61 -10.80 10.93
N ILE A 249 32.23 -11.80 11.60
CA ILE A 249 33.18 -12.75 10.98
C ILE A 249 32.45 -13.98 10.44
N LEU A 250 31.23 -14.28 10.91
CA LEU A 250 30.52 -15.48 10.56
C LEU A 250 30.18 -15.52 9.04
N PRO A 251 30.30 -16.68 8.37
CA PRO A 251 30.03 -16.82 6.94
C PRO A 251 28.56 -16.59 6.54
N ARG A 252 27.64 -16.61 7.50
CA ARG A 252 26.21 -16.30 7.37
C ARG A 252 25.55 -16.87 6.13
N THR A 253 25.72 -18.18 5.91
CA THR A 253 25.24 -18.90 4.74
C THR A 253 23.71 -18.94 4.61
N ASN A 254 22.99 -18.58 5.68
CA ASN A 254 21.54 -18.56 5.79
C ASN A 254 20.94 -17.14 5.84
N GLN A 255 21.74 -16.10 5.65
CA GLN A 255 21.27 -14.70 5.68
C GLN A 255 21.28 -14.11 4.25
N PHE A 256 20.23 -13.36 3.93
CA PHE A 256 20.14 -12.61 2.69
C PHE A 256 21.16 -11.45 2.67
N SER A 257 21.74 -11.18 1.51
CA SER A 257 22.65 -10.06 1.29
C SER A 257 22.51 -9.53 -0.14
N THR A 258 22.10 -8.27 -0.28
CA THR A 258 22.04 -7.56 -1.56
C THR A 258 23.43 -7.36 -2.16
N SER A 259 24.42 -7.02 -1.32
CA SER A 259 25.80 -6.72 -1.72
C SER A 259 26.73 -7.95 -1.77
N ARG A 260 26.18 -9.17 -1.60
CA ARG A 260 26.95 -10.42 -1.52
C ARG A 260 28.04 -10.44 -0.41
N SER A 261 27.84 -9.66 0.66
CA SER A 261 28.75 -9.63 1.82
C SER A 261 28.75 -10.95 2.61
N TYR A 262 27.69 -11.76 2.48
CA TYR A 262 27.59 -13.09 3.08
C TYR A 262 27.71 -14.18 2.02
N LEU A 263 28.15 -15.35 2.42
CA LEU A 263 28.38 -16.49 1.48
C LEU A 263 27.08 -17.18 1.05
N SER A 264 25.92 -16.69 1.45
CA SER A 264 24.60 -17.28 1.09
C SER A 264 24.36 -17.34 -0.41
N TRP A 265 24.90 -16.42 -1.19
CA TRP A 265 24.81 -16.38 -2.66
C TRP A 265 25.40 -17.61 -3.36
N LEU A 266 26.31 -18.37 -2.69
CA LEU A 266 26.88 -19.61 -3.21
C LEU A 266 25.87 -20.77 -3.26
N PHE A 267 24.77 -20.68 -2.53
CA PHE A 267 23.77 -21.75 -2.40
C PHE A 267 22.60 -21.65 -3.38
N GLY A 268 22.70 -20.80 -4.40
CA GLY A 268 21.76 -20.70 -5.50
C GLY A 268 20.71 -19.59 -5.34
N LYS A 269 20.03 -19.28 -6.46
CA LYS A 269 19.06 -18.16 -6.54
C LYS A 269 17.69 -18.47 -5.90
N ASN A 270 17.36 -19.75 -5.69
CA ASN A 270 16.04 -20.19 -5.21
C ASN A 270 16.02 -20.47 -3.70
N LYS A 271 17.02 -19.99 -2.97
CA LYS A 271 17.08 -20.17 -1.53
C LYS A 271 16.07 -19.23 -0.85
N GLU A 272 15.19 -19.81 -0.03
CA GLU A 272 14.30 -19.05 0.83
C GLU A 272 15.01 -18.59 2.10
N TYR A 273 14.68 -17.38 2.56
CA TYR A 273 15.26 -16.77 3.74
C TYR A 273 14.15 -16.35 4.71
N ASN A 274 14.33 -16.66 5.99
CA ASN A 274 13.54 -16.06 7.05
C ASN A 274 14.21 -14.75 7.46
N LEU A 275 13.67 -13.64 6.99
CA LEU A 275 14.16 -12.31 7.35
C LEU A 275 13.57 -11.89 8.69
N ASP A 276 14.40 -11.28 9.54
CA ASP A 276 14.00 -10.68 10.80
C ASP A 276 13.89 -9.14 10.69
N ALA A 277 13.37 -8.49 11.73
CA ALA A 277 13.15 -7.05 11.75
C ALA A 277 14.41 -6.22 12.05
N ARG A 278 15.59 -6.84 12.15
CA ARG A 278 16.84 -6.12 12.45
C ARG A 278 17.38 -5.39 11.24
N ILE A 279 17.90 -4.20 11.46
CA ILE A 279 18.74 -3.51 10.48
C ILE A 279 20.10 -4.22 10.44
N LYS A 280 20.44 -4.82 9.29
CA LYS A 280 21.73 -5.48 9.08
C LYS A 280 22.78 -4.47 8.62
N GLY A 281 23.20 -3.58 9.47
CA GLY A 281 24.17 -2.51 9.19
C GLY A 281 23.99 -1.33 10.13
N GLY A 282 24.71 -0.25 9.88
CA GLY A 282 24.60 1.01 10.60
C GLY A 282 24.09 2.11 9.69
N GLU A 283 23.27 3.00 10.20
CA GLU A 283 22.85 4.22 9.51
C GLU A 283 24.08 5.10 9.20
N ARG A 284 24.16 5.60 7.98
CA ARG A 284 25.27 6.40 7.47
C ARG A 284 24.76 7.60 6.69
N HIS A 285 25.64 8.53 6.37
CA HIS A 285 25.32 9.58 5.41
C HIS A 285 25.04 8.99 4.03
N MET A 286 24.12 9.61 3.32
CA MET A 286 23.75 9.19 1.96
C MET A 286 24.94 9.10 1.03
N ILE A 287 25.07 7.99 0.34
CA ILE A 287 26.05 7.75 -0.71
C ILE A 287 25.28 7.64 -2.03
N MET A 288 25.78 8.33 -3.07
CA MET A 288 25.26 8.18 -4.43
C MET A 288 25.80 6.87 -5.01
N SER A 289 25.03 5.81 -4.89
CA SER A 289 25.46 4.45 -5.24
C SER A 289 24.94 3.97 -6.61
N GLY A 290 23.90 4.62 -7.14
CA GLY A 290 23.16 4.16 -8.32
C GLY A 290 22.30 2.92 -8.06
N GLU A 291 22.11 2.55 -6.79
CA GLU A 291 21.29 1.38 -6.44
C GLU A 291 19.78 1.67 -6.54
N TYR A 292 19.36 2.91 -6.28
CA TYR A 292 17.93 3.26 -6.33
C TYR A 292 17.38 3.17 -7.75
N ASP A 293 18.14 3.62 -8.76
CA ASP A 293 17.73 3.58 -10.15
C ASP A 293 17.54 2.15 -10.69
N GLN A 294 18.13 1.15 -10.01
CA GLN A 294 17.98 -0.26 -10.39
C GLN A 294 16.67 -0.89 -9.90
N VAL A 295 16.03 -0.27 -8.91
CA VAL A 295 14.86 -0.83 -8.23
C VAL A 295 13.65 0.13 -8.20
N LEU A 296 13.81 1.33 -8.73
CA LEU A 296 12.74 2.32 -8.86
C LEU A 296 12.28 2.37 -10.32
N PRO A 297 11.17 1.71 -10.67
CA PRO A 297 10.71 1.65 -12.06
C PRO A 297 9.91 2.90 -12.44
N MET A 298 10.49 4.09 -12.22
CA MET A 298 9.89 5.39 -12.54
C MET A 298 10.90 6.26 -13.26
N ASP A 299 10.45 7.08 -14.22
CA ASP A 299 11.31 8.02 -14.94
C ASP A 299 11.59 9.29 -14.10
N ILE A 300 12.23 9.09 -12.96
CA ILE A 300 12.65 10.15 -12.04
C ILE A 300 14.10 9.93 -11.58
N PHE A 301 14.78 11.01 -11.19
CA PHE A 301 16.13 10.93 -10.63
C PHE A 301 16.09 10.67 -9.10
N GLY A 302 15.76 9.44 -8.69
CA GLY A 302 15.47 9.08 -7.31
C GLY A 302 16.54 9.47 -6.29
N GLU A 303 17.82 9.17 -6.57
CA GLU A 303 18.92 9.53 -5.65
C GLU A 303 19.11 11.05 -5.52
N TYR A 304 19.02 11.78 -6.64
CA TYR A 304 19.13 13.25 -6.61
C TYR A 304 17.93 13.88 -5.90
N LEU A 305 16.74 13.32 -6.08
CA LEU A 305 15.52 13.78 -5.42
C LEU A 305 15.62 13.62 -3.89
N ILE A 306 16.05 12.47 -3.40
CA ILE A 306 16.28 12.24 -1.96
C ILE A 306 17.30 13.25 -1.42
N LYS A 307 18.38 13.51 -2.16
CA LYS A 307 19.39 14.52 -1.78
C LYS A 307 18.82 15.93 -1.71
N ALA A 308 17.97 16.31 -2.67
CA ALA A 308 17.30 17.60 -2.68
C ALA A 308 16.33 17.75 -1.49
N ILE A 309 15.63 16.68 -1.11
CA ILE A 309 14.76 16.66 0.06
C ILE A 309 15.58 16.86 1.35
N ILE A 310 16.67 16.12 1.52
CA ILE A 310 17.57 16.24 2.69
C ILE A 310 18.16 17.65 2.78
N ALA A 311 18.50 18.26 1.62
CA ALA A 311 19.04 19.61 1.57
C ALA A 311 17.99 20.72 1.78
N GLY A 312 16.69 20.39 1.71
CA GLY A 312 15.59 21.37 1.80
C GLY A 312 15.45 22.27 0.55
N ASP A 313 15.99 21.84 -0.59
CA ASP A 313 15.94 22.56 -1.86
C ASP A 313 14.65 22.25 -2.61
N ILE A 314 13.59 23.05 -2.37
CA ILE A 314 12.26 22.82 -2.91
C ILE A 314 12.23 22.96 -4.43
N ASP A 315 12.88 23.98 -4.98
CA ASP A 315 12.93 24.17 -6.44
C ASP A 315 13.52 22.96 -7.16
N LYS A 316 14.55 22.36 -6.55
CA LYS A 316 15.18 21.18 -7.09
C LYS A 316 14.34 19.92 -6.92
N GLN A 317 13.59 19.79 -5.82
CA GLN A 317 12.64 18.71 -5.61
C GLN A 317 11.56 18.73 -6.71
N GLU A 318 11.02 19.90 -7.04
CA GLU A 318 10.04 20.08 -8.12
C GLU A 318 10.60 19.68 -9.49
N GLN A 319 11.85 20.08 -9.79
CA GLN A 319 12.53 19.72 -11.04
C GLN A 319 12.85 18.22 -11.16
N LEU A 320 12.96 17.52 -10.04
CA LEU A 320 13.36 16.10 -9.99
C LEU A 320 12.17 15.15 -9.81
N GLY A 321 10.92 15.63 -9.86
CA GLY A 321 9.73 14.78 -9.90
C GLY A 321 9.05 14.52 -8.56
N ILE A 322 9.18 15.39 -7.55
CA ILE A 322 8.53 15.20 -6.23
C ILE A 322 7.00 15.09 -6.31
N TYR A 323 6.37 15.66 -7.33
CA TYR A 323 4.91 15.57 -7.51
C TYR A 323 4.41 14.18 -7.90
N GLU A 324 5.29 13.35 -8.45
CA GLU A 324 4.96 12.05 -9.03
C GLU A 324 5.12 10.89 -8.05
N ILE A 325 5.68 11.15 -6.87
CA ILE A 325 6.05 10.10 -5.91
C ILE A 325 5.16 10.02 -4.68
N SER A 326 5.10 8.82 -4.14
CA SER A 326 4.64 8.54 -2.78
C SER A 326 5.77 7.91 -1.94
N PRO A 327 5.69 7.93 -0.60
CA PRO A 327 6.70 7.28 0.23
C PRO A 327 6.89 5.80 -0.07
N GLU A 328 5.82 5.08 -0.37
CA GLU A 328 5.84 3.64 -0.64
C GLU A 328 6.61 3.27 -1.90
N ASP A 329 6.75 4.19 -2.88
CA ASP A 329 7.51 3.94 -4.10
C ASP A 329 9.01 3.75 -3.81
N PHE A 330 9.48 4.34 -2.71
CA PHE A 330 10.87 4.19 -2.24
C PHE A 330 11.10 3.00 -1.31
N ALA A 331 10.11 2.15 -1.06
CA ALA A 331 10.24 1.04 -0.11
C ALA A 331 11.31 0.02 -0.52
N VAL A 332 11.39 -0.34 -1.80
CA VAL A 332 12.44 -1.24 -2.32
C VAL A 332 13.80 -0.57 -2.34
N ALA A 333 13.86 0.73 -2.67
CA ALA A 333 15.10 1.51 -2.60
C ALA A 333 15.63 1.60 -1.16
N GLU A 334 14.75 1.80 -0.18
CA GLU A 334 15.09 1.77 1.26
C GLU A 334 15.65 0.41 1.70
N PHE A 335 15.08 -0.69 1.20
CA PHE A 335 15.57 -2.03 1.51
C PHE A 335 16.98 -2.30 0.99
N VAL A 336 17.30 -1.85 -0.23
CA VAL A 336 18.63 -2.05 -0.83
C VAL A 336 19.65 -0.99 -0.41
N ASP A 337 19.22 0.13 0.15
CA ASP A 337 20.11 1.24 0.51
C ASP A 337 21.26 0.79 1.41
N SER A 338 22.49 0.99 0.94
CA SER A 338 23.72 0.67 1.68
C SER A 338 23.96 1.62 2.86
N SER A 339 23.38 2.83 2.84
CA SER A 339 23.46 3.83 3.90
C SER A 339 22.45 3.63 5.02
N LYS A 340 21.44 2.76 4.81
CA LYS A 340 20.36 2.45 5.75
C LYS A 340 19.54 3.67 6.18
N LEU A 341 19.27 4.55 5.21
CA LEU A 341 18.41 5.70 5.44
C LEU A 341 16.93 5.28 5.44
N GLU A 342 16.11 5.95 6.23
CA GLU A 342 14.65 5.82 6.21
C GLU A 342 14.07 6.64 5.04
N LEU A 343 14.17 6.13 3.79
CA LEU A 343 13.82 6.90 2.58
C LEU A 343 12.34 7.26 2.55
N GLN A 344 11.46 6.34 2.94
CA GLN A 344 10.03 6.60 3.00
C GLN A 344 9.70 7.76 3.96
N LYS A 345 10.40 7.84 5.08
CA LYS A 345 10.25 8.94 6.04
C LYS A 345 10.79 10.26 5.48
N ILE A 346 11.92 10.23 4.79
CA ILE A 346 12.50 11.40 4.12
C ILE A 346 11.53 11.93 3.07
N VAL A 347 11.00 11.06 2.20
CA VAL A 347 9.99 11.43 1.18
C VAL A 347 8.74 12.03 1.84
N ARG A 348 8.22 11.41 2.90
CA ARG A 348 7.07 11.94 3.65
C ARG A 348 7.33 13.34 4.19
N GLN A 349 8.53 13.60 4.71
CA GLN A 349 8.91 14.93 5.18
C GLN A 349 8.97 15.95 4.05
N GLY A 350 9.57 15.59 2.92
CA GLY A 350 9.61 16.43 1.70
C GLY A 350 8.21 16.80 1.21
N LEU A 351 7.35 15.80 1.04
CA LEU A 351 5.96 16.01 0.62
C LEU A 351 5.15 16.89 1.60
N ASN A 352 5.40 16.76 2.90
CA ASN A 352 4.73 17.59 3.90
C ASN A 352 5.20 19.05 3.87
N ILE A 353 6.48 19.30 3.58
CA ILE A 353 7.03 20.65 3.41
C ILE A 353 6.46 21.25 2.13
N LEU A 354 6.54 20.55 1.02
CA LEU A 354 6.00 20.97 -0.27
C LEU A 354 4.51 21.33 -0.20
N ARG A 355 3.73 20.51 0.51
CA ARG A 355 2.30 20.75 0.71
C ARG A 355 2.03 22.06 1.47
N LYS A 356 2.89 22.40 2.45
CA LYS A 356 2.76 23.66 3.21
C LYS A 356 3.14 24.88 2.38
N GLU A 357 4.12 24.75 1.49
CA GLU A 357 4.54 25.83 0.59
C GLU A 357 3.48 26.11 -0.49
N ASN A 358 2.74 25.09 -0.91
CA ASN A 358 1.71 25.21 -1.96
C ASN A 358 0.29 25.42 -1.39
N ALA A 359 0.12 25.54 -0.08
CA ALA A 359 -1.16 25.83 0.59
C ALA A 359 -1.35 27.32 0.76
#